data_910f9210fc46f9a29b7c7e27b3f4e4b6
#
_entry.id   910f9210fc46f9a29b7c7e27b3f4e4b6
#
_cell.length_a   1.000
_cell.length_b   1.000
_cell.length_c   1.000
_cell.angle_alpha   90.00
_cell.angle_beta   90.00
_cell.angle_gamma   90.00
#
_symmetry.space_group_name_H-M   'P 1'
#
loop_
_entity.id
_entity.type
_entity.pdbx_description
1 polymer ?
#
loop_
_entity_poly.entity_id
_entity_poly.type
_entity_poly.pdbx_seq_one_letter_code
_entity_poly.pdbx_strand_id
1 'polypeptide(L)'
;MKTIYKLLLMLVVSTGMTAFFAEQKKEKETTEKKLRKQMYQVKENLKPSNLVGISQAQIEDHWKLYQGYVKQVNMLHQDLQSLDPTSLVYADRRRRYGFEYNGMVLHEYYFENMISGGTKMADESDLKKEIEKTWGLFENWKNDFVAAGKTRGIGWAILYCDPTTKRLTNNFVAEHQNGNIAGYKPILVMDVWEHAYMVDHKAGGRGDYIAAFLQNINWQIAEKRFEDCG
;
A
#
# COMPACT_ATOMS: atom_id res chain seq x y z
N MET A 1 64.47 -3.92 -30.89
CA MET A 1 63.26 -4.67 -31.19
C MET A 1 62.56 -5.22 -29.97
N LYS A 2 63.19 -5.88 -29.00
CA LYS A 2 62.55 -6.47 -27.80
C LYS A 2 61.84 -5.45 -26.89
N THR A 3 62.32 -4.19 -26.81
CA THR A 3 61.75 -3.16 -25.93
C THR A 3 60.45 -2.57 -26.51
N ILE A 4 60.34 -2.45 -27.82
CA ILE A 4 59.13 -1.92 -28.52
C ILE A 4 57.99 -2.94 -28.42
N TYR A 5 58.27 -4.25 -28.53
CA TYR A 5 57.29 -5.31 -28.36
C TYR A 5 56.68 -5.36 -26.92
N LYS A 6 57.50 -5.11 -25.87
CA LYS A 6 57.03 -5.04 -24.50
C LYS A 6 56.09 -3.82 -24.25
N LEU A 7 56.41 -2.68 -24.86
CA LEU A 7 55.55 -1.49 -24.74
C LEU A 7 54.23 -1.66 -25.47
N LEU A 8 54.22 -2.26 -26.65
CA LEU A 8 53.00 -2.55 -27.42
C LEU A 8 52.12 -3.57 -26.71
N LEU A 9 52.71 -4.62 -26.09
CA LEU A 9 51.95 -5.60 -25.32
C LEU A 9 51.33 -5.03 -24.06
N MET A 10 52.03 -4.13 -23.36
CA MET A 10 51.46 -3.42 -22.19
C MET A 10 50.33 -2.47 -22.58
N LEU A 11 50.39 -1.79 -23.72
CA LEU A 11 49.34 -0.90 -24.18
C LEU A 11 48.05 -1.66 -24.56
N VAL A 12 48.18 -2.82 -25.24
CA VAL A 12 47.06 -3.67 -25.64
C VAL A 12 46.35 -4.29 -24.41
N VAL A 13 47.11 -4.71 -23.41
CA VAL A 13 46.57 -5.25 -22.16
C VAL A 13 45.87 -4.17 -21.37
N SER A 14 46.39 -2.95 -21.31
CA SER A 14 45.78 -1.80 -20.60
C SER A 14 44.48 -1.37 -21.27
N THR A 15 44.39 -1.28 -22.60
CA THR A 15 43.16 -0.90 -23.31
C THR A 15 42.10 -2.01 -23.25
N GLY A 16 42.48 -3.27 -23.30
CA GLY A 16 41.55 -4.39 -23.10
C GLY A 16 40.96 -4.45 -21.70
N MET A 17 41.78 -4.19 -20.70
CA MET A 17 41.32 -4.17 -19.30
C MET A 17 40.39 -2.98 -18.98
N THR A 18 40.64 -1.80 -19.53
CA THR A 18 39.74 -0.65 -19.37
C THR A 18 38.41 -0.84 -20.09
N ALA A 19 38.40 -1.44 -21.27
CA ALA A 19 37.18 -1.79 -22.01
C ALA A 19 36.36 -2.85 -21.24
N PHE A 20 36.99 -3.87 -20.69
CA PHE A 20 36.30 -4.88 -19.86
C PHE A 20 35.65 -4.31 -18.62
N PHE A 21 36.35 -3.44 -17.87
CA PHE A 21 35.76 -2.77 -16.71
C PHE A 21 34.64 -1.80 -17.08
N ALA A 22 34.73 -1.12 -18.22
CA ALA A 22 33.66 -0.25 -18.70
C ALA A 22 32.40 -1.05 -19.09
N GLU A 23 32.58 -2.21 -19.71
CA GLU A 23 31.48 -3.11 -20.06
C GLU A 23 30.79 -3.70 -18.82
N GLN A 24 31.56 -4.18 -17.84
CA GLN A 24 31.01 -4.64 -16.56
C GLN A 24 30.25 -3.53 -15.82
N LYS A 25 30.79 -2.30 -15.83
CA LYS A 25 30.10 -1.15 -15.22
C LYS A 25 28.76 -0.87 -15.90
N LYS A 26 28.72 -0.88 -17.23
CA LYS A 26 27.51 -0.65 -18.03
C LYS A 26 26.47 -1.75 -17.81
N GLU A 27 26.89 -3.00 -17.72
CA GLU A 27 26.03 -4.15 -17.44
C GLU A 27 25.44 -4.06 -16.02
N LYS A 28 26.26 -3.68 -15.04
CA LYS A 28 25.83 -3.45 -13.66
C LYS A 28 24.81 -2.29 -13.57
N GLU A 29 25.08 -1.15 -14.21
CA GLU A 29 24.16 -0.01 -14.27
C GLU A 29 22.84 -0.38 -14.95
N THR A 30 22.88 -1.16 -16.02
CA THR A 30 21.69 -1.64 -16.73
C THR A 30 20.86 -2.58 -15.85
N THR A 31 21.53 -3.48 -15.13
CA THR A 31 20.90 -4.43 -14.20
C THR A 31 20.27 -3.69 -13.03
N GLU A 32 20.99 -2.73 -12.42
CA GLU A 32 20.45 -1.89 -11.35
C GLU A 32 19.23 -1.07 -11.81
N LYS A 33 19.28 -0.50 -13.02
CA LYS A 33 18.15 0.25 -13.60
C LYS A 33 16.94 -0.65 -13.84
N LYS A 34 17.16 -1.90 -14.30
CA LYS A 34 16.11 -2.90 -14.48
C LYS A 34 15.50 -3.32 -13.15
N LEU A 35 16.32 -3.56 -12.12
CA LEU A 35 15.88 -3.87 -10.77
C LEU A 35 15.07 -2.72 -10.16
N ARG A 36 15.53 -1.46 -10.25
CA ARG A 36 14.79 -0.30 -9.78
C ARG A 36 13.42 -0.16 -10.45
N LYS A 37 13.29 -0.49 -11.73
CA LYS A 37 12.02 -0.45 -12.46
C LYS A 37 11.02 -1.51 -11.98
N GLN A 38 11.50 -2.58 -11.36
CA GLN A 38 10.68 -3.67 -10.81
C GLN A 38 10.32 -3.48 -9.32
N MET A 39 10.90 -2.47 -8.65
CA MET A 39 10.64 -2.21 -7.23
C MET A 39 9.44 -1.28 -7.05
N TYR A 40 8.65 -1.54 -6.02
CA TYR A 40 7.60 -0.62 -5.56
C TYR A 40 8.23 0.68 -5.06
N GLN A 41 7.55 1.78 -5.34
CA GLN A 41 7.97 3.10 -4.91
C GLN A 41 6.91 3.67 -3.96
N VAL A 42 7.36 4.47 -2.99
CA VAL A 42 6.45 5.25 -2.16
C VAL A 42 5.68 6.23 -3.05
N LYS A 43 4.35 6.24 -2.95
CA LYS A 43 3.47 7.11 -3.73
C LYS A 43 3.29 8.44 -2.98
N GLU A 44 4.29 9.32 -3.04
CA GLU A 44 4.33 10.58 -2.26
C GLU A 44 3.10 11.47 -2.48
N ASN A 45 2.44 11.38 -3.63
CA ASN A 45 1.22 12.10 -3.95
C ASN A 45 0.00 11.66 -3.13
N LEU A 46 0.05 10.54 -2.44
CA LEU A 46 -1.04 10.05 -1.58
C LEU A 46 -1.00 10.60 -0.16
N LYS A 47 0.09 11.28 0.24
CA LYS A 47 0.25 11.78 1.60
C LYS A 47 -0.75 12.91 1.88
N PRO A 48 -1.76 12.69 2.75
CA PRO A 48 -2.74 13.72 3.04
C PRO A 48 -2.17 14.79 3.97
N SER A 49 -2.79 15.97 3.96
CA SER A 49 -2.46 17.07 4.85
C SER A 49 -3.71 17.82 5.32
N ASN A 50 -3.59 18.51 6.45
CA ASN A 50 -4.64 19.36 6.99
C ASN A 50 -5.99 18.63 7.21
N LEU A 51 -5.95 17.36 7.61
CA LEU A 51 -7.15 16.58 7.88
C LEU A 51 -7.87 17.12 9.12
N VAL A 52 -9.20 17.03 9.13
CA VAL A 52 -10.03 17.43 10.27
C VAL A 52 -9.95 16.34 11.34
N GLY A 53 -9.51 16.70 12.55
CA GLY A 53 -9.44 15.77 13.68
C GLY A 53 -8.33 14.72 13.61
N ILE A 54 -7.44 14.80 12.64
CA ILE A 54 -6.22 13.98 12.52
C ILE A 54 -5.04 14.92 12.30
N SER A 55 -4.12 14.96 13.26
CA SER A 55 -2.99 15.89 13.20
C SER A 55 -1.96 15.50 12.13
N GLN A 56 -1.18 16.51 11.72
CA GLN A 56 -0.06 16.25 10.81
C GLN A 56 1.00 15.33 11.46
N ALA A 57 1.18 15.41 12.78
CA ALA A 57 2.07 14.51 13.53
C ALA A 57 1.63 13.05 13.43
N GLN A 58 0.31 12.79 13.58
CA GLN A 58 -0.28 11.46 13.38
C GLN A 58 -0.04 10.95 11.95
N ILE A 59 -0.23 11.80 10.93
CA ILE A 59 0.01 11.46 9.53
C ILE A 59 1.50 11.18 9.26
N GLU A 60 2.43 11.98 9.84
CA GLU A 60 3.86 11.76 9.67
C GLU A 60 4.33 10.41 10.22
N ASP A 61 3.86 10.02 11.39
CA ASP A 61 4.22 8.73 11.99
C ASP A 61 3.61 7.55 11.22
N HIS A 62 2.35 7.67 10.83
CA HIS A 62 1.67 6.66 10.00
C HIS A 62 2.33 6.51 8.62
N TRP A 63 2.75 7.63 8.00
CA TRP A 63 3.45 7.64 6.73
C TRP A 63 4.78 6.89 6.77
N LYS A 64 5.54 7.02 7.86
CA LYS A 64 6.79 6.26 8.05
C LYS A 64 6.57 4.75 8.06
N LEU A 65 5.44 4.29 8.62
CA LEU A 65 5.08 2.87 8.60
C LEU A 65 4.77 2.40 7.18
N TYR A 66 4.00 3.16 6.41
CA TYR A 66 3.78 2.87 4.99
C TYR A 66 5.09 2.76 4.19
N GLN A 67 6.01 3.71 4.37
CA GLN A 67 7.35 3.65 3.77
C GLN A 67 8.11 2.37 4.19
N GLY A 68 7.92 1.95 5.44
CA GLY A 68 8.45 0.69 5.97
C GLY A 68 7.91 -0.53 5.20
N TYR A 69 6.61 -0.61 4.95
CA TYR A 69 6.00 -1.68 4.17
C TYR A 69 6.51 -1.71 2.72
N VAL A 70 6.62 -0.58 2.05
CA VAL A 70 7.21 -0.49 0.70
C VAL A 70 8.64 -1.06 0.68
N LYS A 71 9.46 -0.70 1.67
CA LYS A 71 10.82 -1.23 1.81
C LYS A 71 10.82 -2.75 2.04
N GLN A 72 9.98 -3.25 2.94
CA GLN A 72 9.92 -4.67 3.28
C GLN A 72 9.45 -5.54 2.10
N VAL A 73 8.43 -5.10 1.36
CA VAL A 73 7.98 -5.81 0.15
C VAL A 73 9.12 -5.95 -0.86
N ASN A 74 9.87 -4.88 -1.09
CA ASN A 74 11.01 -4.91 -2.01
C ASN A 74 12.13 -5.84 -1.54
N MET A 75 12.46 -5.82 -0.24
CA MET A 75 13.45 -6.74 0.35
C MET A 75 13.01 -8.19 0.19
N LEU A 76 11.76 -8.50 0.55
CA LEU A 76 11.22 -9.85 0.43
C LEU A 76 11.17 -10.33 -1.01
N HIS A 77 10.88 -9.44 -1.96
CA HIS A 77 10.92 -9.78 -3.38
C HIS A 77 12.33 -10.19 -3.84
N GLN A 78 13.35 -9.48 -3.37
CA GLN A 78 14.76 -9.82 -3.67
C GLN A 78 15.19 -11.11 -2.97
N ASP A 79 14.87 -11.29 -1.68
CA ASP A 79 15.17 -12.50 -0.91
C ASP A 79 14.59 -13.74 -1.60
N LEU A 80 13.33 -13.69 -2.02
CA LEU A 80 12.66 -14.81 -2.70
C LEU A 80 13.23 -15.17 -4.07
N GLN A 81 13.99 -14.28 -4.71
CA GLN A 81 14.70 -14.56 -5.96
C GLN A 81 16.06 -15.25 -5.73
N SER A 82 16.66 -15.08 -4.56
CA SER A 82 18.03 -15.51 -4.26
C SER A 82 18.14 -16.68 -3.28
N LEU A 83 17.13 -16.89 -2.43
CA LEU A 83 17.11 -17.95 -1.44
C LEU A 83 16.81 -19.31 -2.04
N ASP A 84 17.38 -20.36 -1.44
CA ASP A 84 17.01 -21.75 -1.73
C ASP A 84 15.54 -22.00 -1.37
N PRO A 85 14.69 -22.39 -2.36
CA PRO A 85 13.26 -22.64 -2.13
C PRO A 85 12.96 -23.77 -1.12
N THR A 86 13.92 -24.62 -0.82
CA THR A 86 13.78 -25.71 0.16
C THR A 86 14.11 -25.28 1.59
N SER A 87 14.66 -24.08 1.77
CA SER A 87 15.07 -23.57 3.08
C SER A 87 13.89 -23.07 3.92
N LEU A 88 14.01 -23.21 5.26
CA LEU A 88 13.03 -22.63 6.20
C LEU A 88 12.96 -21.10 6.09
N VAL A 89 14.08 -20.45 5.77
CA VAL A 89 14.12 -19.00 5.57
C VAL A 89 13.26 -18.60 4.37
N TYR A 90 13.34 -19.33 3.27
CA TYR A 90 12.50 -19.08 2.12
C TYR A 90 11.01 -19.24 2.47
N ALA A 91 10.64 -20.29 3.18
CA ALA A 91 9.25 -20.54 3.59
C ALA A 91 8.72 -19.39 4.48
N ASP A 92 9.51 -18.88 5.42
CA ASP A 92 9.15 -17.73 6.24
C ASP A 92 8.98 -16.45 5.40
N ARG A 93 9.94 -16.15 4.49
CA ARG A 93 9.85 -15.00 3.59
C ARG A 93 8.62 -15.08 2.68
N ARG A 94 8.29 -16.27 2.18
CA ARG A 94 7.11 -16.51 1.34
C ARG A 94 5.81 -16.25 2.11
N ARG A 95 5.72 -16.70 3.35
CA ARG A 95 4.59 -16.45 4.23
C ARG A 95 4.46 -14.95 4.56
N ARG A 96 5.57 -14.29 4.87
CA ARG A 96 5.60 -12.86 5.25
C ARG A 96 5.28 -11.93 4.09
N TYR A 97 5.57 -12.31 2.85
CA TYR A 97 5.36 -11.47 1.67
C TYR A 97 3.92 -10.94 1.55
N GLY A 98 2.91 -11.80 1.76
CA GLY A 98 1.51 -11.39 1.70
C GLY A 98 1.14 -10.36 2.76
N PHE A 99 1.67 -10.50 3.97
CA PHE A 99 1.46 -9.53 5.05
C PHE A 99 2.01 -8.15 4.68
N GLU A 100 3.27 -8.08 4.26
CA GLU A 100 3.92 -6.81 3.93
C GLU A 100 3.31 -6.16 2.68
N TYR A 101 2.97 -6.97 1.66
CA TYR A 101 2.32 -6.48 0.44
C TYR A 101 0.94 -5.89 0.73
N ASN A 102 0.12 -6.59 1.50
CA ASN A 102 -1.18 -6.09 1.91
C ASN A 102 -1.04 -4.84 2.78
N GLY A 103 -0.06 -4.80 3.71
CA GLY A 103 0.24 -3.62 4.50
C GLY A 103 0.53 -2.41 3.60
N MET A 104 1.39 -2.55 2.61
CA MET A 104 1.68 -1.51 1.64
C MET A 104 0.42 -1.04 0.89
N VAL A 105 -0.30 -1.96 0.28
CA VAL A 105 -1.45 -1.64 -0.60
C VAL A 105 -2.62 -1.07 0.21
N LEU A 106 -2.91 -1.61 1.39
CA LEU A 106 -4.00 -1.11 2.24
C LEU A 106 -3.72 0.31 2.75
N HIS A 107 -2.46 0.66 3.04
CA HIS A 107 -2.08 2.03 3.36
C HIS A 107 -2.26 2.98 2.15
N GLU A 108 -1.93 2.54 0.93
CA GLU A 108 -2.17 3.33 -0.28
C GLU A 108 -3.67 3.61 -0.46
N TYR A 109 -4.52 2.59 -0.32
CA TYR A 109 -5.98 2.75 -0.33
C TYR A 109 -6.48 3.70 0.75
N TYR A 110 -5.95 3.58 1.97
CA TYR A 110 -6.32 4.40 3.12
C TYR A 110 -5.96 5.87 2.91
N PHE A 111 -4.72 6.17 2.54
CA PHE A 111 -4.31 7.56 2.33
C PHE A 111 -5.04 8.22 1.15
N GLU A 112 -5.27 7.49 0.06
CA GLU A 112 -6.01 7.99 -1.09
C GLU A 112 -7.49 8.27 -0.76
N ASN A 113 -8.05 7.57 0.23
CA ASN A 113 -9.43 7.80 0.67
C ASN A 113 -9.63 9.14 1.40
N MET A 114 -8.56 9.86 1.77
CA MET A 114 -8.67 11.00 2.66
C MET A 114 -8.31 12.31 1.95
N ILE A 115 -9.14 13.32 2.21
CA ILE A 115 -8.91 14.70 1.85
C ILE A 115 -9.43 15.61 2.96
N SER A 116 -8.80 16.76 3.18
CA SER A 116 -9.21 17.71 4.24
C SER A 116 -10.69 18.08 4.13
N GLY A 117 -11.47 17.78 5.17
CA GLY A 117 -12.90 18.03 5.25
C GLY A 117 -13.78 17.14 4.35
N GLY A 118 -13.16 16.15 3.69
CA GLY A 118 -13.87 15.21 2.81
C GLY A 118 -14.41 15.82 1.52
N THR A 119 -15.02 14.98 0.70
CA THR A 119 -15.84 15.43 -0.44
C THR A 119 -17.28 14.98 -0.24
N LYS A 120 -18.22 15.64 -0.91
CA LYS A 120 -19.62 15.20 -0.91
C LYS A 120 -19.79 14.08 -1.94
N MET A 121 -20.47 13.00 -1.55
CA MET A 121 -20.92 11.98 -2.50
C MET A 121 -22.00 12.58 -3.40
N ALA A 122 -21.96 12.30 -4.70
CA ALA A 122 -22.99 12.79 -5.62
C ALA A 122 -24.35 12.16 -5.29
N ASP A 123 -25.43 12.96 -5.41
CA ASP A 123 -26.77 12.47 -5.06
C ASP A 123 -27.22 11.33 -6.00
N GLU A 124 -26.80 11.37 -7.27
CA GLU A 124 -27.07 10.35 -8.28
C GLU A 124 -25.97 9.30 -8.44
N SER A 125 -25.04 9.24 -7.50
CA SER A 125 -23.92 8.29 -7.51
C SER A 125 -24.41 6.83 -7.52
N ASP A 126 -23.85 6.01 -8.40
CA ASP A 126 -24.17 4.59 -8.46
C ASP A 126 -23.68 3.86 -7.19
N LEU A 127 -22.58 4.33 -6.58
CA LEU A 127 -22.14 3.84 -5.28
C LEU A 127 -23.19 4.10 -4.20
N LYS A 128 -23.78 5.31 -4.16
CA LYS A 128 -24.83 5.64 -3.19
C LYS A 128 -26.06 4.77 -3.39
N LYS A 129 -26.50 4.59 -4.63
CA LYS A 129 -27.66 3.74 -4.97
C LYS A 129 -27.41 2.28 -4.53
N GLU A 130 -26.21 1.73 -4.75
CA GLU A 130 -25.90 0.36 -4.34
C GLU A 130 -25.76 0.23 -2.81
N ILE A 131 -25.22 1.25 -2.12
CA ILE A 131 -25.24 1.35 -0.65
C ILE A 131 -26.68 1.30 -0.13
N GLU A 132 -27.55 2.16 -0.63
CA GLU A 132 -28.95 2.24 -0.19
C GLU A 132 -29.73 0.96 -0.54
N LYS A 133 -29.47 0.34 -1.68
CA LYS A 133 -30.04 -0.96 -2.06
C LYS A 133 -29.61 -2.07 -1.10
N THR A 134 -28.35 -2.06 -0.64
CA THR A 134 -27.80 -3.12 0.23
C THR A 134 -28.24 -2.95 1.69
N TRP A 135 -28.25 -1.72 2.23
CA TRP A 135 -28.54 -1.45 3.66
C TRP A 135 -29.86 -0.72 3.91
N GLY A 136 -30.61 -0.37 2.86
CA GLY A 136 -31.86 0.37 2.92
C GLY A 136 -31.65 1.89 3.00
N LEU A 137 -30.74 2.35 3.88
CA LEU A 137 -30.39 3.76 4.06
C LEU A 137 -28.88 3.91 4.14
N PHE A 138 -28.36 5.04 3.66
CA PHE A 138 -26.94 5.39 3.80
C PHE A 138 -26.47 5.38 5.26
N GLU A 139 -27.30 5.85 6.19
CA GLU A 139 -26.95 5.87 7.62
C GLU A 139 -26.81 4.45 8.20
N ASN A 140 -27.59 3.48 7.73
CA ASN A 140 -27.46 2.07 8.14
C ASN A 140 -26.13 1.49 7.69
N TRP A 141 -25.72 1.76 6.45
CA TRP A 141 -24.39 1.42 5.97
C TRP A 141 -23.28 2.01 6.82
N LYS A 142 -23.40 3.32 7.12
CA LYS A 142 -22.42 4.04 7.94
C LYS A 142 -22.29 3.41 9.32
N ASN A 143 -23.43 3.09 9.97
CA ASN A 143 -23.46 2.44 11.28
C ASN A 143 -22.79 1.06 11.22
N ASP A 144 -23.02 0.27 10.19
CA ASP A 144 -22.39 -1.03 9.96
C ASP A 144 -20.88 -0.90 9.70
N PHE A 145 -20.45 0.08 8.89
CA PHE A 145 -19.04 0.38 8.67
C PHE A 145 -18.30 0.83 9.93
N VAL A 146 -18.95 1.69 10.75
CA VAL A 146 -18.45 2.10 12.06
C VAL A 146 -18.34 0.91 13.01
N ALA A 147 -19.34 0.01 13.01
CA ALA A 147 -19.30 -1.21 13.82
C ALA A 147 -18.14 -2.12 13.42
N ALA A 148 -17.91 -2.31 12.11
CA ALA A 148 -16.73 -3.00 11.61
C ALA A 148 -15.44 -2.33 12.12
N GLY A 149 -15.35 -1.00 12.05
CA GLY A 149 -14.22 -0.23 12.55
C GLY A 149 -14.00 -0.33 14.06
N LYS A 150 -15.05 -0.59 14.85
CA LYS A 150 -14.99 -0.80 16.31
C LYS A 150 -14.75 -2.25 16.73
N THR A 151 -14.67 -3.19 15.77
CA THR A 151 -14.34 -4.59 16.06
C THR A 151 -13.05 -4.67 16.86
N ARG A 152 -13.03 -5.46 17.95
CA ARG A 152 -11.84 -5.60 18.80
C ARG A 152 -10.73 -6.32 18.03
N GLY A 153 -9.55 -5.71 18.04
CA GLY A 153 -8.36 -6.18 17.33
C GLY A 153 -7.71 -5.06 16.52
N ILE A 154 -6.56 -5.35 15.97
CA ILE A 154 -5.81 -4.49 15.05
C ILE A 154 -6.18 -4.88 13.62
N GLY A 155 -6.34 -3.92 12.73
CA GLY A 155 -6.71 -4.23 11.35
C GLY A 155 -7.38 -3.09 10.61
N TRP A 156 -8.35 -3.42 9.77
CA TRP A 156 -8.99 -2.52 8.81
C TRP A 156 -10.48 -2.74 8.76
N ALA A 157 -11.24 -1.68 8.62
CA ALA A 157 -12.63 -1.76 8.15
C ALA A 157 -12.65 -1.41 6.66
N ILE A 158 -13.19 -2.30 5.85
CA ILE A 158 -13.17 -2.16 4.40
C ILE A 158 -14.57 -2.35 3.83
N LEU A 159 -15.02 -1.37 3.03
CA LEU A 159 -16.13 -1.55 2.12
C LEU A 159 -15.61 -2.22 0.86
N TYR A 160 -16.06 -3.42 0.58
CA TYR A 160 -15.72 -4.20 -0.61
C TYR A 160 -16.83 -4.21 -1.64
N CYS A 161 -16.46 -4.33 -2.90
CA CYS A 161 -17.35 -4.61 -4.02
C CYS A 161 -17.01 -5.97 -4.64
N ASP A 162 -18.01 -6.80 -4.84
CA ASP A 162 -17.91 -8.02 -5.66
C ASP A 162 -17.91 -7.64 -7.15
N PRO A 163 -16.84 -7.88 -7.91
CA PRO A 163 -16.76 -7.47 -9.31
C PRO A 163 -17.73 -8.21 -10.23
N THR A 164 -18.28 -9.34 -9.78
CA THR A 164 -19.23 -10.16 -10.57
C THR A 164 -20.66 -9.63 -10.44
N THR A 165 -21.06 -9.24 -9.22
CA THR A 165 -22.46 -8.90 -8.91
C THR A 165 -22.64 -7.43 -8.56
N LYS A 166 -21.56 -6.65 -8.44
CA LYS A 166 -21.53 -5.27 -7.92
C LYS A 166 -22.02 -5.13 -6.47
N ARG A 167 -22.30 -6.23 -5.77
CA ARG A 167 -22.74 -6.17 -4.37
C ARG A 167 -21.65 -5.64 -3.46
N LEU A 168 -22.10 -4.84 -2.49
CA LEU A 168 -21.22 -4.25 -1.48
C LEU A 168 -21.29 -5.05 -0.17
N THR A 169 -20.16 -5.09 0.56
CA THR A 169 -20.10 -5.61 1.92
C THR A 169 -19.07 -4.88 2.75
N ASN A 170 -19.38 -4.58 4.02
CA ASN A 170 -18.39 -4.13 4.98
C ASN A 170 -17.72 -5.33 5.62
N ASN A 171 -16.39 -5.28 5.76
CA ASN A 171 -15.63 -6.38 6.38
C ASN A 171 -14.58 -5.83 7.35
N PHE A 172 -14.35 -6.56 8.44
CA PHE A 172 -13.16 -6.36 9.27
C PHE A 172 -12.06 -7.31 8.80
N VAL A 173 -10.90 -6.75 8.46
CA VAL A 173 -9.68 -7.50 8.11
C VAL A 173 -8.72 -7.40 9.28
N ALA A 174 -8.47 -8.52 9.96
CA ALA A 174 -7.53 -8.56 11.07
C ALA A 174 -6.09 -8.53 10.55
N GLU A 175 -5.26 -7.73 11.21
CA GLU A 175 -3.91 -7.43 10.73
C GLU A 175 -3.95 -6.90 9.28
N HIS A 176 -3.18 -7.50 8.35
CA HIS A 176 -3.21 -7.13 6.93
C HIS A 176 -3.74 -8.27 6.03
N GLN A 177 -4.08 -9.41 6.59
CA GLN A 177 -4.30 -10.63 5.80
C GLN A 177 -5.54 -11.44 6.17
N ASN A 178 -5.97 -11.47 7.42
CA ASN A 178 -7.06 -12.34 7.86
C ASN A 178 -8.41 -11.65 7.64
N GLY A 179 -9.21 -12.14 6.70
CA GLY A 179 -10.52 -11.59 6.37
C GLY A 179 -10.56 -10.81 5.04
N ASN A 180 -9.46 -10.73 4.29
CA ASN A 180 -9.51 -10.26 2.91
C ASN A 180 -10.38 -11.21 2.07
N ILE A 181 -11.26 -10.65 1.26
CA ILE A 181 -12.14 -11.43 0.38
C ILE A 181 -11.46 -11.54 -0.98
N ALA A 182 -11.02 -12.76 -1.33
CA ALA A 182 -10.31 -13.00 -2.57
C ALA A 182 -11.14 -12.57 -3.79
N GLY A 183 -10.56 -11.73 -4.64
CA GLY A 183 -11.21 -11.23 -5.85
C GLY A 183 -12.06 -9.98 -5.66
N TYR A 184 -12.52 -9.65 -4.46
CA TYR A 184 -13.27 -8.42 -4.21
C TYR A 184 -12.37 -7.18 -4.32
N LYS A 185 -12.97 -6.05 -4.66
CA LYS A 185 -12.28 -4.77 -4.82
C LYS A 185 -12.54 -3.87 -3.61
N PRO A 186 -11.48 -3.36 -2.94
CA PRO A 186 -11.64 -2.38 -1.88
C PRO A 186 -12.17 -1.05 -2.45
N ILE A 187 -13.25 -0.54 -1.90
CA ILE A 187 -13.88 0.73 -2.29
C ILE A 187 -13.50 1.83 -1.30
N LEU A 188 -13.71 1.58 0.00
CA LEU A 188 -13.33 2.45 1.09
C LEU A 188 -12.55 1.65 2.12
N VAL A 189 -11.39 2.14 2.54
CA VAL A 189 -10.48 1.45 3.47
C VAL A 189 -10.19 2.36 4.65
N MET A 190 -10.51 1.92 5.86
CA MET A 190 -10.20 2.63 7.10
C MET A 190 -9.21 1.80 7.91
N ASP A 191 -8.06 2.38 8.21
CA ASP A 191 -7.10 1.80 9.13
C ASP A 191 -7.61 1.93 10.57
N VAL A 192 -7.60 0.83 11.32
CA VAL A 192 -7.97 0.80 12.74
C VAL A 192 -6.92 0.09 13.60
N TRP A 193 -5.70 0.02 13.10
CA TRP A 193 -4.52 -0.24 13.91
C TRP A 193 -4.28 0.94 14.87
N GLU A 194 -3.63 0.68 15.98
CA GLU A 194 -3.31 1.72 16.97
C GLU A 194 -2.44 2.83 16.38
N HIS A 195 -1.55 2.51 15.46
CA HIS A 195 -0.71 3.51 14.80
C HIS A 195 -1.50 4.53 13.96
N ALA A 196 -2.75 4.25 13.62
CA ALA A 196 -3.60 5.18 12.88
C ALA A 196 -4.15 6.32 13.77
N TYR A 197 -4.15 6.18 15.11
CA TYR A 197 -4.83 7.12 15.99
C TYR A 197 -4.15 7.42 17.35
N MET A 198 -3.14 6.64 17.74
CA MET A 198 -2.56 6.74 19.10
C MET A 198 -1.87 8.08 19.40
N VAL A 199 -1.34 8.78 18.39
CA VAL A 199 -0.69 10.08 18.59
C VAL A 199 -1.71 11.11 19.06
N ASP A 200 -2.87 11.17 18.41
CA ASP A 200 -3.91 12.17 18.69
C ASP A 200 -4.91 11.71 19.75
N HIS A 201 -5.41 10.49 19.64
CA HIS A 201 -6.59 10.01 20.36
C HIS A 201 -6.29 9.04 21.49
N LYS A 202 -5.02 8.59 21.66
CA LYS A 202 -4.59 7.63 22.69
C LYS A 202 -5.34 6.29 22.58
N ALA A 203 -5.06 5.35 23.48
CA ALA A 203 -5.59 3.99 23.43
C ALA A 203 -7.13 3.90 23.47
N GLY A 204 -7.78 4.81 24.19
CA GLY A 204 -9.24 4.84 24.33
C GLY A 204 -9.98 5.57 23.21
N GLY A 205 -9.29 6.31 22.34
CA GLY A 205 -9.90 7.26 21.41
C GLY A 205 -10.19 6.73 20.01
N ARG A 206 -10.21 5.40 19.81
CA ARG A 206 -10.51 4.79 18.50
C ARG A 206 -11.85 5.25 17.91
N GLY A 207 -12.87 5.49 18.77
CA GLY A 207 -14.17 5.99 18.33
C GLY A 207 -14.11 7.41 17.78
N ASP A 208 -13.34 8.27 18.43
CA ASP A 208 -13.16 9.67 18.01
C ASP A 208 -12.36 9.75 16.71
N TYR A 209 -11.34 8.90 16.58
CA TYR A 209 -10.61 8.74 15.31
C TYR A 209 -11.52 8.28 14.17
N ILE A 210 -12.38 7.28 14.39
CA ILE A 210 -13.34 6.82 13.37
C ILE A 210 -14.24 7.97 12.94
N ALA A 211 -14.71 8.79 13.89
CA ALA A 211 -15.51 9.98 13.58
C ALA A 211 -14.72 11.01 12.76
N ALA A 212 -13.44 11.23 13.08
CA ALA A 212 -12.55 12.10 12.32
C ALA A 212 -12.28 11.53 10.89
N PHE A 213 -12.02 10.23 10.77
CA PHE A 213 -11.85 9.59 9.46
C PHE A 213 -13.06 9.84 8.54
N LEU A 214 -14.28 9.64 9.05
CA LEU A 214 -15.52 9.83 8.29
C LEU A 214 -15.71 11.28 7.80
N GLN A 215 -15.15 12.27 8.49
CA GLN A 215 -15.18 13.67 8.06
C GLN A 215 -14.22 13.99 6.92
N ASN A 216 -13.25 13.11 6.67
CA ASN A 216 -12.20 13.32 5.67
C ASN A 216 -12.32 12.39 4.47
N ILE A 217 -13.43 11.64 4.32
CA ILE A 217 -13.58 10.70 3.20
C ILE A 217 -13.62 11.45 1.87
N ASN A 218 -12.73 11.06 0.97
CA ASN A 218 -12.75 11.44 -0.44
C ASN A 218 -13.72 10.53 -1.20
N TRP A 219 -15.00 10.88 -1.21
CA TRP A 219 -16.04 10.10 -1.88
C TRP A 219 -15.83 9.98 -3.37
N GLN A 220 -15.20 10.95 -4.02
CA GLN A 220 -14.89 10.88 -5.46
C GLN A 220 -13.99 9.69 -5.79
N ILE A 221 -13.03 9.39 -4.92
CA ILE A 221 -12.17 8.21 -5.08
C ILE A 221 -12.96 6.91 -4.84
N ALA A 222 -13.82 6.89 -3.83
CA ALA A 222 -14.67 5.72 -3.57
C ALA A 222 -15.66 5.45 -4.73
N GLU A 223 -16.28 6.48 -5.27
CA GLU A 223 -17.16 6.41 -6.45
C GLU A 223 -16.40 5.86 -7.66
N LYS A 224 -15.23 6.42 -7.96
CA LYS A 224 -14.37 5.93 -9.05
C LYS A 224 -13.99 4.46 -8.89
N ARG A 225 -13.60 4.02 -7.69
CA ARG A 225 -13.26 2.61 -7.43
C ARG A 225 -14.46 1.68 -7.60
N PHE A 226 -15.67 2.17 -7.28
CA PHE A 226 -16.90 1.41 -7.51
C PHE A 226 -17.23 1.31 -9.01
N GLU A 227 -17.04 2.37 -9.78
CA GLU A 227 -17.16 2.34 -11.24
C GLU A 227 -16.20 1.30 -11.85
N ASP A 228 -14.95 1.29 -11.38
CA ASP A 228 -13.88 0.38 -11.83
C ASP A 228 -14.01 -1.05 -11.26
N CYS A 229 -15.03 -1.35 -10.49
CA CYS A 229 -15.19 -2.66 -9.81
C CYS A 229 -15.55 -3.81 -10.77
N GLY A 230 -15.99 -3.55 -12.01
CA GLY A 230 -16.32 -4.63 -12.95
C GLY A 230 -17.30 -4.20 -14.03
#